data_537fc5a53ab5f22c8a398007593a9314
#
_entry.id   537fc5a53ab5f22c8a398007593a9314
#
_cell.length_a   1.000
_cell.length_b   1.000
_cell.length_c   1.000
_cell.angle_alpha   90.00
_cell.angle_beta   90.00
_cell.angle_gamma   90.00
#
_symmetry.space_group_name_H-M   'P 1'
#
loop_
_entity.id
_entity.type
_entity.pdbx_description
1 polymer ?
#
loop_
_entity_poly.entity_id
_entity_poly.type
_entity_poly.pdbx_seq_one_letter_code
_entity_poly.pdbx_strand_id
1 'polypeptide(L)'
;MTDVMRKSVYQIVGTDICVEADDGRKVYDVICEFIKQKQPLILSFMNVNMLTSAFLNTAIGLLYKDFSEQEVKDTLTVEDLYPTDIILLKRVVDTAKEFYKNPEKMVQSVKEILEEE
;
A
#
# COMPACT_ATOMS: atom_id res chain seq x y z
N MET A 1 -19.06 17.50 -8.62
CA MET A 1 -17.69 17.31 -8.12
C MET A 1 -17.69 16.38 -6.94
N THR A 2 -16.76 15.43 -6.95
CA THR A 2 -16.61 14.50 -5.83
C THR A 2 -15.66 15.10 -4.79
N ASP A 3 -16.13 15.28 -3.57
CA ASP A 3 -15.28 15.80 -2.49
C ASP A 3 -14.22 14.76 -2.12
N VAL A 4 -13.03 15.26 -1.77
CA VAL A 4 -11.94 14.40 -1.30
C VAL A 4 -12.17 14.06 0.17
N MET A 5 -12.12 12.78 0.49
CA MET A 5 -12.26 12.30 1.87
C MET A 5 -10.87 12.06 2.47
N ARG A 6 -10.75 12.30 3.78
CA ARG A 6 -9.49 12.08 4.50
C ARG A 6 -9.69 11.02 5.57
N LYS A 7 -8.80 10.03 5.60
CA LYS A 7 -8.81 8.96 6.60
C LYS A 7 -7.43 8.84 7.25
N SER A 8 -7.41 8.54 8.53
CA SER A 8 -6.20 8.39 9.31
C SER A 8 -5.83 6.92 9.48
N VAL A 9 -4.61 6.57 9.09
CA VAL A 9 -4.07 5.21 9.32
C VAL A 9 -4.07 4.91 10.82
N TYR A 10 -3.64 5.88 11.63
CA TYR A 10 -3.64 5.75 13.08
C TYR A 10 -5.02 5.36 13.63
N GLN A 11 -6.07 6.00 13.15
CA GLN A 11 -7.43 5.71 13.58
C GLN A 11 -7.94 4.36 13.06
N ILE A 12 -7.60 4.01 11.82
CA ILE A 12 -8.02 2.73 11.24
C ILE A 12 -7.38 1.56 11.99
N VAL A 13 -6.08 1.65 12.26
CA VAL A 13 -5.32 0.57 12.91
C VAL A 13 -5.52 0.58 14.42
N GLY A 14 -5.64 1.77 15.02
CA GLY A 14 -5.81 1.92 16.46
C GLY A 14 -4.51 1.99 17.24
N THR A 15 -3.38 2.14 16.57
CA THR A 15 -2.05 2.24 17.20
C THR A 15 -1.12 3.05 16.32
N ASP A 16 -0.08 3.63 16.92
CA ASP A 16 0.98 4.34 16.21
C ASP A 16 2.05 3.40 15.64
N ILE A 17 1.96 2.11 15.96
CA ILE A 17 2.92 1.09 15.50
C ILE A 17 2.24 0.25 14.40
N CYS A 18 2.58 0.54 13.14
CA CYS A 18 1.99 -0.07 11.96
C CYS A 18 3.01 -1.00 11.32
N VAL A 19 3.16 -2.19 11.89
CA VAL A 19 4.22 -3.14 11.51
C VAL A 19 3.70 -4.47 11.00
N GLU A 20 2.48 -4.86 11.36
CA GLU A 20 1.95 -6.17 11.03
C GLU A 20 1.07 -6.15 9.77
N ALA A 21 1.14 -7.24 9.00
CA ALA A 21 0.33 -7.39 7.79
C ALA A 21 -1.17 -7.37 8.10
N ASP A 22 -1.59 -7.95 9.23
CA ASP A 22 -3.00 -7.96 9.62
C ASP A 22 -3.55 -6.54 9.80
N ASP A 23 -2.75 -5.64 10.36
CA ASP A 23 -3.13 -4.23 10.50
C ASP A 23 -3.14 -3.53 9.13
N GLY A 24 -2.21 -3.91 8.26
CA GLY A 24 -2.21 -3.43 6.88
C GLY A 24 -3.48 -3.80 6.14
N ARG A 25 -4.03 -4.98 6.42
CA ARG A 25 -5.27 -5.43 5.80
C ARG A 25 -6.45 -4.54 6.14
N LYS A 26 -6.49 -4.03 7.36
CA LYS A 26 -7.54 -3.07 7.78
C LYS A 26 -7.51 -1.82 6.90
N VAL A 27 -6.32 -1.32 6.62
CA VAL A 27 -6.14 -0.14 5.75
C VAL A 27 -6.50 -0.49 4.31
N TYR A 28 -6.04 -1.64 3.83
CA TYR A 28 -6.35 -2.12 2.48
C TYR A 28 -7.86 -2.16 2.23
N ASP A 29 -8.62 -2.73 3.18
CA ASP A 29 -10.07 -2.85 3.05
C ASP A 29 -10.75 -1.48 2.92
N VAL A 30 -10.29 -0.48 3.67
CA VAL A 30 -10.80 0.90 3.57
C VAL A 30 -10.49 1.48 2.18
N ILE A 31 -9.25 1.36 1.72
CA ILE A 31 -8.85 1.92 0.42
C ILE A 31 -9.65 1.26 -0.72
N CYS A 32 -9.86 -0.05 -0.66
CA CYS A 32 -10.61 -0.78 -1.68
C CYS A 32 -12.01 -0.21 -1.86
N GLU A 33 -12.70 0.11 -0.77
CA GLU A 33 -14.03 0.70 -0.85
C GLU A 33 -14.02 2.03 -1.58
N PHE A 34 -13.01 2.87 -1.32
CA PHE A 34 -12.87 4.16 -1.99
C PHE A 34 -12.59 3.98 -3.49
N ILE A 35 -11.74 3.03 -3.86
CA ILE A 35 -11.43 2.78 -5.27
C ILE A 35 -12.66 2.27 -6.01
N LYS A 36 -13.40 1.33 -5.41
CA LYS A 36 -14.62 0.77 -6.02
C LYS A 36 -15.68 1.84 -6.26
N GLN A 37 -15.79 2.81 -5.35
CA GLN A 37 -16.75 3.90 -5.46
C GLN A 37 -16.22 5.08 -6.28
N LYS A 38 -14.97 5.01 -6.74
CA LYS A 38 -14.28 6.10 -7.43
C LYS A 38 -14.28 7.38 -6.60
N GLN A 39 -14.14 7.23 -5.28
CA GLN A 39 -14.14 8.32 -4.32
C GLN A 39 -12.70 8.69 -3.97
N PRO A 40 -12.22 9.90 -4.29
CA PRO A 40 -10.86 10.31 -3.93
C PRO A 40 -10.63 10.26 -2.43
N LEU A 41 -9.47 9.73 -2.03
CA LEU A 41 -9.09 9.52 -0.65
C LEU A 41 -7.70 10.09 -0.38
N ILE A 42 -7.59 10.88 0.68
CA ILE A 42 -6.29 11.24 1.25
C ILE A 42 -6.09 10.33 2.47
N LEU A 43 -5.05 9.51 2.41
CA LEU A 43 -4.68 8.63 3.50
C LEU A 43 -3.56 9.28 4.28
N SER A 44 -3.84 9.67 5.53
CA SER A 44 -2.88 10.37 6.40
C SER A 44 -2.16 9.40 7.32
N PHE A 45 -0.84 9.52 7.37
CA PHE A 45 0.01 8.77 8.30
C PHE A 45 0.40 9.59 9.53
N MET A 46 -0.34 10.66 9.79
CA MET A 46 -0.09 11.47 10.99
C MET A 46 -0.19 10.61 12.24
N ASN A 47 0.73 10.80 13.18
CA ASN A 47 0.83 10.04 14.44
C ASN A 47 1.24 8.56 14.27
N VAL A 48 1.63 8.14 13.08
CA VAL A 48 2.23 6.81 12.88
C VAL A 48 3.73 6.95 13.12
N ASN A 49 4.23 6.29 14.17
CA ASN A 49 5.63 6.41 14.58
C ASN A 49 6.50 5.27 14.08
N MET A 50 5.92 4.13 13.76
CA MET A 50 6.66 3.00 13.23
C MET A 50 5.91 2.37 12.06
N LEU A 51 6.63 2.15 10.95
CA LEU A 51 6.05 1.66 9.72
C LEU A 51 7.01 0.63 9.12
N THR A 52 6.48 -0.49 8.62
CA THR A 52 7.29 -1.54 8.00
C THR A 52 6.84 -1.84 6.58
N SER A 53 7.73 -2.48 5.81
CA SER A 53 7.38 -2.93 4.47
C SER A 53 6.29 -4.00 4.51
N ALA A 54 6.28 -4.87 5.53
CA ALA A 54 5.24 -5.89 5.68
C ALA A 54 3.84 -5.25 5.77
N PHE A 55 3.72 -4.20 6.57
CA PHE A 55 2.48 -3.44 6.70
C PHE A 55 2.09 -2.81 5.34
N LEU A 56 3.03 -2.11 4.72
CA LEU A 56 2.78 -1.38 3.47
C LEU A 56 2.49 -2.31 2.29
N ASN A 57 3.14 -3.47 2.24
CA ASN A 57 2.87 -4.46 1.20
C ASN A 57 1.40 -4.89 1.22
N THR A 58 0.82 -5.06 2.40
CA THR A 58 -0.58 -5.45 2.54
C THR A 58 -1.53 -4.26 2.40
N ALA A 59 -1.19 -3.13 3.02
CA ALA A 59 -2.06 -1.95 3.01
C ALA A 59 -2.17 -1.32 1.61
N ILE A 60 -1.07 -1.23 0.89
CA ILE A 60 -0.98 -0.50 -0.38
C ILE A 60 -0.52 -1.38 -1.52
N GLY A 61 0.49 -2.24 -1.31
CA GLY A 61 1.02 -3.08 -2.37
C GLY A 61 -0.01 -3.98 -3.03
N LEU A 62 -0.90 -4.59 -2.26
CA LEU A 62 -1.95 -5.46 -2.77
C LEU A 62 -2.94 -4.76 -3.71
N LEU A 63 -3.04 -3.43 -3.63
CA LEU A 63 -3.94 -2.69 -4.52
C LEU A 63 -3.59 -2.91 -5.98
N TYR A 64 -2.31 -3.08 -6.28
CA TYR A 64 -1.83 -3.25 -7.66
C TYR A 64 -2.11 -4.64 -8.22
N LYS A 65 -2.55 -5.57 -7.38
CA LYS A 65 -3.05 -6.88 -7.80
C LYS A 65 -4.48 -6.78 -8.32
N ASP A 66 -5.32 -6.04 -7.60
CA ASP A 66 -6.76 -6.01 -7.85
C ASP A 66 -7.23 -4.81 -8.67
N PHE A 67 -6.41 -3.76 -8.76
CA PHE A 67 -6.74 -2.52 -9.46
C PHE A 67 -5.59 -2.10 -10.37
N SER A 68 -5.92 -1.34 -11.43
CA SER A 68 -4.89 -0.78 -12.30
C SER A 68 -4.13 0.34 -11.60
N GLU A 69 -2.93 0.64 -12.08
CA GLU A 69 -2.16 1.78 -11.58
C GLU A 69 -2.96 3.08 -11.67
N GLN A 70 -3.71 3.24 -12.77
CA GLN A 70 -4.50 4.45 -12.98
C GLN A 70 -5.63 4.57 -11.96
N GLU A 71 -6.31 3.47 -11.64
CA GLU A 71 -7.37 3.46 -10.63
C GLU A 71 -6.83 3.85 -9.26
N VAL A 72 -5.69 3.30 -8.89
CA VAL A 72 -5.05 3.63 -7.60
C VAL A 72 -4.63 5.09 -7.58
N LYS A 73 -3.98 5.56 -8.65
CA LYS A 73 -3.50 6.93 -8.77
C LYS A 73 -4.64 7.95 -8.72
N ASP A 74 -5.75 7.65 -9.37
CA ASP A 74 -6.90 8.56 -9.43
C ASP A 74 -7.61 8.67 -8.08
N THR A 75 -7.48 7.67 -7.23
CA THR A 75 -8.20 7.61 -5.96
C THR A 75 -7.33 8.00 -4.77
N LEU A 76 -6.12 7.41 -4.68
CA LEU A 76 -5.32 7.46 -3.45
C LEU A 76 -4.23 8.53 -3.50
N THR A 77 -4.25 9.40 -2.50
CA THR A 77 -3.15 10.32 -2.18
C THR A 77 -2.70 10.00 -0.76
N VAL A 78 -1.39 9.96 -0.54
CA VAL A 78 -0.81 9.67 0.77
C VAL A 78 -0.13 10.94 1.30
N GLU A 79 -0.36 11.27 2.57
CA GLU A 79 0.19 12.45 3.21
C GLU A 79 0.75 12.14 4.59
N ASP A 80 1.54 13.08 5.12
CA ASP A 80 2.04 13.06 6.50
C ASP A 80 3.01 11.92 6.82
N LEU A 81 3.80 11.51 5.83
CA LEU A 81 4.87 10.53 6.02
C LEU A 81 6.19 11.22 6.37
N TYR A 82 6.97 10.60 7.25
CA TYR A 82 8.36 10.99 7.44
C TYR A 82 9.17 10.73 6.16
N PRO A 83 10.25 11.48 5.90
CA PRO A 83 11.04 11.28 4.67
C PRO A 83 11.53 9.85 4.46
N THR A 84 11.93 9.16 5.53
CA THR A 84 12.36 7.76 5.45
C THR A 84 11.22 6.83 5.06
N ASP A 85 10.02 7.14 5.52
CA ASP A 85 8.82 6.34 5.22
C ASP A 85 8.34 6.58 3.79
N ILE A 86 8.56 7.77 3.24
CA ILE A 86 8.28 8.05 1.83
C ILE A 86 9.15 7.15 0.94
N ILE A 87 10.42 7.02 1.27
CA ILE A 87 11.35 6.15 0.54
C ILE A 87 10.89 4.69 0.62
N LEU A 88 10.49 4.26 1.81
CA LEU A 88 9.99 2.91 2.02
C LEU A 88 8.72 2.65 1.20
N LEU A 89 7.78 3.58 1.23
CA LEU A 89 6.53 3.45 0.47
C LEU A 89 6.80 3.37 -1.03
N LYS A 90 7.69 4.23 -1.54
CA LYS A 90 8.03 4.22 -2.95
C LYS A 90 8.60 2.86 -3.37
N ARG A 91 9.47 2.29 -2.55
CA ARG A 91 10.06 0.97 -2.83
C ARG A 91 8.98 -0.12 -2.86
N VAL A 92 8.07 -0.10 -1.90
CA VAL A 92 6.96 -1.05 -1.83
C VAL A 92 6.07 -0.93 -3.08
N VAL A 93 5.71 0.28 -3.46
CA VAL A 93 4.85 0.54 -4.62
C VAL A 93 5.53 0.08 -5.91
N ASP A 94 6.80 0.45 -6.11
CA ASP A 94 7.54 0.08 -7.31
C ASP A 94 7.67 -1.45 -7.43
N THR A 95 7.96 -2.12 -6.32
CA THR A 95 8.06 -3.58 -6.29
C THR A 95 6.71 -4.24 -6.59
N ALA A 96 5.65 -3.73 -6.01
CA ALA A 96 4.30 -4.26 -6.23
C ALA A 96 3.87 -4.10 -7.69
N LYS A 97 4.12 -2.94 -8.29
CA LYS A 97 3.79 -2.69 -9.69
C LYS A 97 4.51 -3.67 -10.60
N GLU A 98 5.80 -3.89 -10.36
CA GLU A 98 6.58 -4.83 -11.15
C GLU A 98 6.10 -6.26 -10.95
N PHE A 99 5.87 -6.66 -9.70
CA PHE A 99 5.43 -8.01 -9.37
C PHE A 99 4.10 -8.37 -10.04
N TYR A 100 3.10 -7.50 -9.93
CA TYR A 100 1.77 -7.79 -10.45
C TYR A 100 1.65 -7.56 -11.96
N LYS A 101 2.60 -6.86 -12.54
CA LYS A 101 2.69 -6.69 -13.99
C LYS A 101 3.33 -7.91 -14.66
N ASN A 102 4.35 -8.50 -14.01
CA ASN A 102 5.10 -9.65 -14.52
C ASN A 102 5.29 -10.70 -13.43
N PRO A 103 4.19 -11.30 -12.93
CA PRO A 103 4.29 -12.25 -11.80
C PRO A 103 5.12 -13.48 -12.13
N GLU A 104 5.06 -13.99 -13.35
CA GLU A 104 5.82 -15.17 -13.78
C GLU A 104 7.33 -14.91 -13.71
N LYS A 105 7.76 -13.72 -14.11
CA LYS A 105 9.17 -13.34 -14.08
C LYS A 105 9.70 -13.32 -12.65
N MET A 106 8.94 -12.77 -11.71
CA MET A 106 9.33 -12.70 -10.31
C MET A 106 9.41 -14.09 -9.69
N VAL A 107 8.40 -14.92 -9.92
CA VAL A 107 8.37 -16.29 -9.41
C VAL A 107 9.53 -17.11 -9.97
N GLN A 108 9.81 -16.97 -11.25
CA GLN A 108 10.91 -17.67 -11.89
C GLN A 108 12.26 -17.24 -11.32
N SER A 109 12.46 -15.96 -11.08
CA SER A 109 13.71 -15.45 -10.48
C SER A 109 13.95 -16.01 -9.09
N VAL A 110 12.91 -16.05 -8.25
CA VAL A 110 12.98 -16.63 -6.91
C VAL A 110 13.30 -18.12 -6.99
N LYS A 111 12.67 -18.82 -7.92
CA LYS A 111 12.89 -20.26 -8.12
C LYS A 111 14.33 -20.55 -8.55
N GLU A 112 14.87 -19.74 -9.45
CA GLU A 112 16.26 -19.89 -9.89
C GLU A 112 17.24 -19.70 -8.73
N ILE A 113 17.01 -18.72 -7.89
CA ILE A 113 17.84 -18.45 -6.72
C ILE A 113 17.83 -19.66 -5.77
N LEU A 114 16.66 -20.23 -5.53
CA LEU A 114 16.51 -21.39 -4.64
C LEU A 114 17.12 -22.66 -5.23
N GLU A 115 17.06 -22.83 -6.55
CA GLU A 115 17.61 -24.01 -7.21
C GLU A 115 19.13 -24.00 -7.32
N GLU A 116 19.77 -22.85 -7.22
CA GLU A 116 21.21 -22.73 -7.24
C GLU A 116 21.87 -23.17 -5.94
N GLU A 117 21.10 -23.37 -4.89
CA GLU A 117 21.58 -23.93 -3.63
C GLU A 117 21.49 -25.45 -3.63
#